data_967e52741f3fb3b24e32a4fa1faee88c
#
_entry.id   967e52741f3fb3b24e32a4fa1faee88c
#
_cell.length_a   1.000
_cell.length_b   1.000
_cell.length_c   1.000
_cell.angle_alpha   90.00
_cell.angle_beta   90.00
_cell.angle_gamma   90.00
#
_symmetry.space_group_name_H-M   'P 1'
#
loop_
_entity.id
_entity.type
_entity.pdbx_description
1 polymer ?
#
loop_
_entity_poly.entity_id
_entity_poly.type
_entity_poly.pdbx_seq_one_letter_code
_entity_poly.pdbx_strand_id
1 'polypeptide(L)'
;MEGKRDTIALRKLGIEEEIIEINDGKSLLSTVERISQSFGSSHQFIILMDWDKTGNKLAKQLISYGEACDLIPNDKFRQALSKLTAKEISCVEELPTFVQGLGLGDLLF
;
A
#
# COMPACT_ATOMS: atom_id res chain seq x y z
N MET A 1 -2.56 -2.28 2.39
CA MET A 1 -2.07 -1.69 3.66
C MET A 1 -1.99 -2.74 4.74
N GLU A 2 -0.98 -2.69 5.60
CA GLU A 2 -0.87 -3.67 6.67
C GLU A 2 -1.79 -3.37 7.83
N GLY A 3 -1.87 -2.15 8.33
CA GLY A 3 -2.63 -1.86 9.52
C GLY A 3 -3.09 -0.42 9.65
N LYS A 4 -3.68 -0.12 10.80
CA LYS A 4 -4.32 1.15 11.10
C LYS A 4 -3.35 2.34 11.08
N ARG A 5 -2.10 2.14 11.50
CA ARG A 5 -1.09 3.22 11.51
C ARG A 5 -0.75 3.65 10.09
N ASP A 6 -0.71 2.70 9.16
CA ASP A 6 -0.47 2.98 7.74
C ASP A 6 -1.63 3.78 7.15
N THR A 7 -2.85 3.42 7.50
CA THR A 7 -4.05 4.17 7.08
C THR A 7 -3.98 5.61 7.58
N ILE A 8 -3.64 5.82 8.84
CA ILE A 8 -3.50 7.16 9.41
C ILE A 8 -2.44 7.96 8.65
N ALA A 9 -1.30 7.34 8.35
CA ALA A 9 -0.21 7.99 7.61
C ALA A 9 -0.67 8.43 6.22
N LEU A 10 -1.37 7.57 5.48
CA LEU A 10 -1.88 7.92 4.15
C LEU A 10 -2.93 9.02 4.20
N ARG A 11 -3.79 9.02 5.21
CA ARG A 11 -4.78 10.10 5.37
C ARG A 11 -4.10 11.44 5.63
N LYS A 12 -3.00 11.45 6.39
CA LYS A 12 -2.19 12.65 6.60
C LYS A 12 -1.56 13.16 5.33
N LEU A 13 -1.27 12.28 4.38
CA LEU A 13 -0.74 12.64 3.06
C LEU A 13 -1.83 13.08 2.08
N GLY A 14 -3.09 13.10 2.50
CA GLY A 14 -4.19 13.58 1.67
C GLY A 14 -4.85 12.53 0.80
N ILE A 15 -4.55 11.26 1.01
CA ILE A 15 -5.18 10.17 0.25
C ILE A 15 -6.59 9.93 0.77
N GLU A 16 -7.57 10.05 -0.11
CA GLU A 16 -9.00 9.94 0.21
C GLU A 16 -9.64 8.66 -0.29
N GLU A 17 -8.98 7.93 -1.19
CA GLU A 17 -9.49 6.69 -1.74
C GLU A 17 -9.70 5.63 -0.65
N GLU A 18 -10.50 4.61 -0.97
CA GLU A 18 -10.74 3.52 -0.04
C GLU A 18 -9.44 2.78 0.26
N ILE A 19 -9.14 2.63 1.55
CA ILE A 19 -7.94 1.95 2.04
C ILE A 19 -8.36 0.66 2.72
N ILE A 20 -7.81 -0.46 2.27
CA ILE A 20 -8.10 -1.78 2.85
C ILE A 20 -6.91 -2.21 3.67
N GLU A 21 -7.14 -2.46 4.95
CA GLU A 21 -6.13 -2.96 5.88
C GLU A 21 -6.16 -4.49 5.83
N ILE A 22 -4.99 -5.10 5.66
CA ILE A 22 -4.91 -6.57 5.58
C ILE A 22 -4.68 -7.24 6.93
N ASN A 23 -4.34 -6.46 7.94
CA ASN A 23 -4.04 -6.99 9.27
C ASN A 23 -5.28 -6.99 10.17
N ASP A 24 -6.39 -7.51 9.63
CA ASP A 24 -7.69 -7.54 10.31
C ASP A 24 -8.07 -8.93 10.82
N GLY A 25 -7.10 -9.85 10.89
CA GLY A 25 -7.34 -11.22 11.32
C GLY A 25 -7.77 -12.18 10.22
N LYS A 26 -7.85 -11.71 8.98
CA LYS A 26 -8.21 -12.54 7.82
C LYS A 26 -6.98 -12.88 7.00
N SER A 27 -7.06 -13.97 6.23
CA SER A 27 -5.96 -14.33 5.33
C SER A 27 -5.85 -13.34 4.17
N LEU A 28 -4.65 -13.23 3.58
CA LEU A 28 -4.44 -12.39 2.40
C LEU A 28 -5.33 -12.81 1.24
N LEU A 29 -5.43 -14.11 0.99
CA LEU A 29 -6.26 -14.62 -0.10
C LEU A 29 -7.72 -14.25 0.11
N SER A 30 -8.23 -14.40 1.32
CA SER A 30 -9.61 -14.03 1.66
C SER A 30 -9.86 -12.55 1.40
N THR A 31 -8.92 -11.69 1.75
CA THR A 31 -9.01 -10.25 1.51
C THR A 31 -9.06 -9.94 0.01
N VAL A 32 -8.19 -10.57 -0.78
CA VAL A 32 -8.14 -10.38 -2.24
C VAL A 32 -9.43 -10.88 -2.89
N GLU A 33 -9.94 -12.03 -2.47
CA GLU A 33 -11.22 -12.55 -2.97
C GLU A 33 -12.37 -11.58 -2.70
N ARG A 34 -12.38 -10.98 -1.52
CA ARG A 34 -13.40 -10.00 -1.15
C ARG A 34 -13.32 -8.73 -2.01
N ILE A 35 -12.10 -8.28 -2.34
CA ILE A 35 -11.90 -7.17 -3.27
C ILE A 35 -12.49 -7.52 -4.63
N SER A 36 -12.20 -8.70 -5.15
CA SER A 36 -12.72 -9.16 -6.43
C SER A 36 -14.24 -9.20 -6.44
N GLN A 37 -14.85 -9.69 -5.37
CA GLN A 37 -16.31 -9.76 -5.24
C GLN A 37 -16.96 -8.38 -5.15
N SER A 38 -16.30 -7.45 -4.44
CA SER A 38 -16.87 -6.11 -4.19
C SER A 38 -16.71 -5.18 -5.39
N PHE A 39 -15.60 -5.25 -6.10
CA PHE A 39 -15.25 -4.30 -7.17
C PHE A 39 -15.30 -4.91 -8.56
N GLY A 40 -15.44 -6.23 -8.68
CA GLY A 40 -15.51 -6.92 -9.96
C GLY A 40 -14.15 -7.30 -10.53
N SER A 41 -14.16 -8.16 -11.56
CA SER A 41 -12.94 -8.57 -12.25
C SER A 41 -12.31 -7.41 -13.01
N SER A 42 -11.02 -7.49 -13.29
CA SER A 42 -10.20 -6.48 -13.96
C SER A 42 -10.10 -5.16 -13.23
N HIS A 43 -10.53 -5.09 -11.96
CA HIS A 43 -10.38 -3.90 -11.14
C HIS A 43 -8.92 -3.78 -10.69
N GLN A 44 -8.37 -2.56 -10.78
CA GLN A 44 -7.02 -2.29 -10.31
C GLN A 44 -7.02 -2.02 -8.82
N PHE A 45 -6.04 -2.59 -8.11
CA PHE A 45 -5.78 -2.19 -6.73
C PHE A 45 -4.30 -1.86 -6.56
N ILE A 46 -4.03 -0.87 -5.72
CA ILE A 46 -2.69 -0.36 -5.47
C ILE A 46 -2.16 -0.99 -4.20
N ILE A 47 -0.97 -1.57 -4.29
CA ILE A 47 -0.31 -2.22 -3.17
C ILE A 47 0.61 -1.21 -2.49
N LEU A 48 0.34 -0.92 -1.21
CA LEU A 48 1.17 -0.04 -0.39
C LEU A 48 1.59 -0.74 0.90
N MET A 49 2.23 -1.89 0.73
CA MET A 49 2.94 -2.55 1.82
C MET A 49 4.26 -1.83 2.07
N ASP A 50 4.81 -1.98 3.26
CA ASP A 50 6.15 -1.49 3.55
C ASP A 50 7.16 -2.07 2.56
N TRP A 51 8.26 -1.37 2.35
CA TRP A 51 9.29 -1.83 1.41
C TRP A 51 10.51 -2.40 2.12
N ASP A 52 10.30 -2.93 3.31
CA ASP A 52 11.25 -3.80 4.00
C ASP A 52 11.08 -5.26 3.50
N LYS A 53 11.84 -6.17 4.09
CA LYS A 53 11.84 -7.57 3.69
C LYS A 53 10.46 -8.22 3.83
N THR A 54 9.77 -7.96 4.93
CA THR A 54 8.43 -8.51 5.19
C THR A 54 7.41 -7.93 4.23
N GLY A 55 7.44 -6.62 4.03
CA GLY A 55 6.56 -5.94 3.09
C GLY A 55 6.76 -6.40 1.65
N ASN A 56 8.01 -6.65 1.25
CA ASN A 56 8.30 -7.21 -0.08
C ASN A 56 7.66 -8.57 -0.28
N LYS A 57 7.72 -9.42 0.73
CA LYS A 57 7.11 -10.75 0.69
C LYS A 57 5.58 -10.65 0.58
N LEU A 58 4.97 -9.80 1.39
CA LEU A 58 3.52 -9.60 1.36
C LEU A 58 3.06 -9.03 0.00
N ALA A 59 3.81 -8.09 -0.56
CA ALA A 59 3.49 -7.52 -1.86
C ALA A 59 3.50 -8.58 -2.97
N LYS A 60 4.49 -9.46 -2.97
CA LYS A 60 4.56 -10.56 -3.94
C LYS A 60 3.36 -11.49 -3.82
N GLN A 61 2.94 -11.81 -2.61
CA GLN A 61 1.76 -12.65 -2.38
C GLN A 61 0.49 -11.97 -2.88
N LEU A 62 0.35 -10.66 -2.63
CA LEU A 62 -0.80 -9.89 -3.10
C LEU A 62 -0.87 -9.83 -4.61
N ILE A 63 0.28 -9.69 -5.29
CA ILE A 63 0.32 -9.72 -6.75
C ILE A 63 -0.17 -11.07 -7.26
N SER A 64 0.37 -12.16 -6.71
CA SER A 64 0.01 -13.51 -7.12
C SER A 64 -1.48 -13.80 -6.91
N TYR A 65 -2.01 -13.49 -5.74
CA TYR A 65 -3.42 -13.71 -5.43
C TYR A 65 -4.34 -12.80 -6.26
N GLY A 66 -3.93 -11.55 -6.47
CA GLY A 66 -4.69 -10.62 -7.28
C GLY A 66 -4.85 -11.09 -8.71
N GLU A 67 -3.76 -11.56 -9.32
CA GLU A 67 -3.80 -12.12 -10.67
C GLU A 67 -4.67 -13.37 -10.73
N ALA A 68 -4.61 -14.22 -9.71
CA ALA A 68 -5.44 -15.43 -9.63
C ALA A 68 -6.94 -15.11 -9.52
N CYS A 69 -7.29 -13.94 -8.98
CA CYS A 69 -8.67 -13.47 -8.83
C CYS A 69 -9.10 -12.51 -9.94
N ASP A 70 -8.39 -12.47 -11.05
CA ASP A 70 -8.66 -11.61 -12.20
C ASP A 70 -8.65 -10.11 -11.88
N LEU A 71 -7.85 -9.72 -10.90
CA LEU A 71 -7.61 -8.33 -10.57
C LEU A 71 -6.31 -7.84 -11.21
N ILE A 72 -6.10 -6.53 -11.21
CA ILE A 72 -4.89 -5.90 -11.72
C ILE A 72 -4.11 -5.31 -10.54
N PRO A 73 -3.14 -6.04 -9.96
CA PRO A 73 -2.34 -5.52 -8.87
C PRO A 73 -1.30 -4.52 -9.39
N ASN A 74 -1.14 -3.41 -8.67
CA ASN A 74 -0.19 -2.36 -9.04
C ASN A 74 0.78 -2.11 -7.88
N ASP A 75 2.04 -2.48 -8.06
CA ASP A 75 3.13 -2.29 -7.09
C ASP A 75 4.07 -1.15 -7.50
N LYS A 76 3.76 -0.41 -8.55
CA LYS A 76 4.66 0.62 -9.10
C LYS A 76 4.89 1.79 -8.15
N PHE A 77 3.85 2.22 -7.45
CA PHE A 77 3.96 3.32 -6.47
C PHE A 77 4.88 2.94 -5.32
N ARG A 78 4.74 1.73 -4.82
CA ARG A 78 5.58 1.21 -3.74
C ARG A 78 7.04 1.15 -4.16
N GLN A 79 7.31 0.67 -5.38
CA GLN A 79 8.67 0.62 -5.92
C GLN A 79 9.26 2.02 -6.08
N ALA A 80 8.46 2.98 -6.56
CA ALA A 80 8.89 4.36 -6.69
C ALA A 80 9.22 4.99 -5.33
N LEU A 81 8.39 4.74 -4.32
CA LEU A 81 8.64 5.22 -2.96
C LEU A 81 9.94 4.66 -2.40
N SER A 82 10.21 3.39 -2.62
CA SER A 82 11.44 2.76 -2.17
C SER A 82 12.68 3.46 -2.76
N LYS A 83 12.62 3.85 -4.04
CA LYS A 83 13.72 4.55 -4.70
C LYS A 83 13.84 5.99 -4.22
N LEU A 84 12.72 6.70 -4.06
CA LEU A 84 12.72 8.10 -3.65
C LEU A 84 13.22 8.29 -2.23
N THR A 85 12.93 7.37 -1.34
CA THR A 85 13.35 7.46 0.06
C THR A 85 14.79 7.03 0.28
N ALA A 86 15.43 6.44 -0.73
CA ALA A 86 16.87 6.13 -0.73
C ALA A 86 17.34 5.41 0.53
N LYS A 87 16.55 4.50 1.06
CA LYS A 87 16.83 3.72 2.28
C LYS A 87 16.73 4.50 3.59
N GLU A 88 16.31 5.75 3.57
CA GLU A 88 16.10 6.51 4.81
C GLU A 88 14.91 5.97 5.60
N ILE A 89 13.87 5.54 4.90
CA ILE A 89 12.71 4.89 5.50
C ILE A 89 12.33 3.67 4.69
N SER A 90 11.60 2.74 5.29
CA SER A 90 11.15 1.51 4.62
C SER A 90 9.68 1.20 4.88
N CYS A 91 8.94 2.10 5.52
CA CYS A 91 7.55 1.86 5.87
C CYS A 91 6.66 3.08 5.60
N VAL A 92 5.39 2.79 5.32
CA VAL A 92 4.38 3.79 5.01
C VAL A 92 4.17 4.76 6.17
N GLU A 93 4.22 4.25 7.40
CA GLU A 93 4.00 5.04 8.62
C GLU A 93 4.94 6.25 8.73
N GLU A 94 6.16 6.13 8.20
CA GLU A 94 7.17 7.18 8.28
C GLU A 94 7.07 8.23 7.16
N LEU A 95 6.25 8.01 6.13
CA LEU A 95 6.15 8.90 4.99
C LEU A 95 5.79 10.36 5.35
N PRO A 96 4.80 10.63 6.21
CA PRO A 96 4.46 12.01 6.51
C PRO A 96 5.63 12.80 7.12
N THR A 97 6.36 12.18 8.04
CA THR A 97 7.53 12.81 8.66
C THR A 97 8.65 13.01 7.65
N PHE A 98 8.89 12.03 6.77
CA PHE A 98 9.89 12.13 5.72
C PHE A 98 9.59 13.29 4.78
N VAL A 99 8.33 13.43 4.33
CA VAL A 99 7.91 14.51 3.43
C VAL A 99 8.09 15.87 4.09
N GLN A 100 7.75 16.00 5.36
CA GLN A 100 7.96 17.24 6.11
C GLN A 100 9.45 17.59 6.23
N GLY A 101 10.29 16.57 6.47
CA GLY A 101 11.74 16.74 6.57
C GLY A 101 12.37 17.23 5.27
N LEU A 102 11.77 16.93 4.13
CA LEU A 102 12.22 17.42 2.82
C LEU A 102 11.71 18.83 2.52
N GLY A 103 10.81 19.39 3.33
CA GLY A 103 10.20 20.68 3.08
C GLY A 103 9.23 20.68 1.90
N LEU A 104 8.78 19.53 1.46
CA LEU A 104 7.87 19.39 0.32
C LEU A 104 6.39 19.37 0.73
N GLY A 105 6.11 19.22 2.01
CA GLY A 105 4.74 19.10 2.50
C GLY A 105 3.87 20.29 2.13
N ASP A 106 4.41 21.50 2.24
CA ASP A 106 3.69 22.74 1.92
C ASP A 106 3.42 22.90 0.42
N LEU A 107 4.23 22.24 -0.42
CA LEU A 107 4.05 22.28 -1.87
C LEU A 107 3.08 21.21 -2.36
N LEU A 108 2.98 20.10 -1.64
CA LEU A 108 2.15 18.96 -2.03
C LEU A 108 0.74 19.03 -1.44
N PHE A 109 0.61 19.64 -0.31
CA PHE A 109 -0.61 19.68 0.48
C PHE A 109 -0.92 21.10 0.98
#